data_f435f9fc1d15f9eaf1ad78d711d9a57c
#
_entry.id   f435f9fc1d15f9eaf1ad78d711d9a57c
#
_cell.length_a   1.000
_cell.length_b   1.000
_cell.length_c   1.000
_cell.angle_alpha   90.00
_cell.angle_beta   90.00
_cell.angle_gamma   90.00
#
_symmetry.space_group_name_H-M   'P 1'
#
loop_
_entity.id
_entity.type
_entity.pdbx_description
1 polymer ?
#
loop_
_entity_poly.entity_id
_entity_poly.type
_entity_poly.pdbx_seq_one_letter_code
_entity_poly.pdbx_strand_id
1 'polypeptide(L)'
;MIQNKSMRIAHTLAGAPVGGAENFYTRLVCGLAEDQTMQQAAFTRPNEAREQAFKKAGVPVSLHRLGGPLDALGRYKYRQALKQWRPDIVMTYMNRATMLTPQGDYTLVARLGHYYDLKYYQHCDYWIGITKGICSYLVDNGFPQEKVFHIPNFVDETIAEPLPRDSFDTPSDVPLILAAGRLHTNKGFDVLFKALVDVPDAIVWLAGDGPEGGALRKLAKDLGIVNRVRFLGWRTDINALMRTVDLFVCPSRHEGLGSIVPESWFNQCPIIAARSQGPSELIEDNKTGLLVDIDDIANMARSINLLLDDKDLRDRLLKVAHDEYQNNYTKRMITQRYRELFNNIISC
;
A
#
# COMPACT_ATOMS: atom_id res chain seq x y z
N MET A 1 -19.91 39.35 -0.12
CA MET A 1 -19.80 37.89 -0.01
C MET A 1 -18.54 37.50 -0.76
N ILE A 2 -17.44 37.18 -0.07
CA ILE A 2 -16.23 36.65 -0.70
C ILE A 2 -16.62 35.22 -1.16
N GLN A 3 -16.76 35.02 -2.45
CA GLN A 3 -16.87 33.66 -2.99
C GLN A 3 -15.60 32.91 -2.56
N ASN A 4 -15.75 32.01 -1.61
CA ASN A 4 -14.66 31.10 -1.26
C ASN A 4 -14.31 30.30 -2.53
N LYS A 5 -13.28 30.72 -3.24
CA LYS A 5 -12.78 30.03 -4.43
C LYS A 5 -12.41 28.60 -4.04
N SER A 6 -13.11 27.62 -4.58
CA SER A 6 -12.80 26.22 -4.31
C SER A 6 -11.35 25.93 -4.70
N MET A 7 -10.56 25.34 -3.80
CA MET A 7 -9.16 24.97 -4.02
C MET A 7 -9.05 23.95 -5.16
N ARG A 8 -8.11 24.13 -6.06
CA ARG A 8 -7.92 23.30 -7.26
C ARG A 8 -6.64 22.51 -7.17
N ILE A 9 -6.77 21.18 -7.14
CA ILE A 9 -5.64 20.25 -6.95
C ILE A 9 -5.48 19.38 -8.18
N ALA A 10 -4.33 19.47 -8.85
CA ALA A 10 -3.96 18.61 -9.96
C ALA A 10 -3.11 17.45 -9.45
N HIS A 11 -3.51 16.23 -9.77
CA HIS A 11 -2.79 15.01 -9.40
C HIS A 11 -2.11 14.42 -10.63
N THR A 12 -0.78 14.32 -10.62
CA THR A 12 -0.01 13.82 -11.77
C THR A 12 0.65 12.48 -11.48
N LEU A 13 0.31 11.47 -12.29
CA LEU A 13 0.91 10.14 -12.25
C LEU A 13 1.44 9.72 -13.62
N ALA A 14 2.72 9.33 -13.69
CA ALA A 14 3.38 8.78 -14.89
C ALA A 14 3.81 7.31 -14.69
N GLY A 15 3.02 6.55 -13.95
CA GLY A 15 3.30 5.17 -13.55
C GLY A 15 3.01 4.10 -14.61
N ALA A 16 3.07 2.85 -14.19
CA ALA A 16 2.72 1.67 -14.97
C ALA A 16 1.17 1.54 -15.11
N PRO A 17 0.68 0.61 -15.95
CA PRO A 17 -0.75 0.32 -16.02
C PRO A 17 -1.31 -0.18 -14.69
N VAL A 18 -0.58 -1.04 -13.97
CA VAL A 18 -0.98 -1.66 -12.70
C VAL A 18 0.19 -1.64 -11.71
N GLY A 19 -0.09 -1.32 -10.44
CA GLY A 19 0.87 -1.32 -9.36
C GLY A 19 0.26 -0.75 -8.08
N GLY A 20 0.92 -0.97 -6.93
CA GLY A 20 0.43 -0.49 -5.63
C GLY A 20 0.32 1.04 -5.55
N ALA A 21 1.31 1.76 -6.09
CA ALA A 21 1.30 3.22 -6.12
C ALA A 21 0.21 3.77 -7.05
N GLU A 22 -0.01 3.11 -8.18
CA GLU A 22 -1.03 3.46 -9.17
C GLU A 22 -2.45 3.21 -8.65
N ASN A 23 -2.66 2.10 -7.95
CA ASN A 23 -3.93 1.79 -7.31
C ASN A 23 -4.23 2.79 -6.19
N PHE A 24 -3.23 3.11 -5.37
CA PHE A 24 -3.40 4.12 -4.32
C PHE A 24 -3.67 5.51 -4.88
N TYR A 25 -2.97 5.93 -5.95
CA TYR A 25 -3.25 7.18 -6.65
C TYR A 25 -4.73 7.29 -7.03
N THR A 26 -5.27 6.26 -7.65
CA THR A 26 -6.68 6.25 -8.08
C THR A 26 -7.62 6.36 -6.88
N ARG A 27 -7.38 5.56 -5.82
CA ARG A 27 -8.19 5.60 -4.61
C ARG A 27 -8.13 6.95 -3.90
N LEU A 28 -6.93 7.53 -3.78
CA LEU A 28 -6.75 8.82 -3.10
C LEU A 28 -7.47 9.95 -3.83
N VAL A 29 -7.29 10.05 -5.16
CA VAL A 29 -7.93 11.09 -5.95
C VAL A 29 -9.45 10.97 -5.90
N CYS A 30 -10.01 9.77 -6.03
CA CYS A 30 -11.44 9.52 -5.85
C CYS A 30 -11.92 9.87 -4.43
N GLY A 31 -11.15 9.50 -3.39
CA GLY A 31 -11.50 9.79 -2.01
C GLY A 31 -11.48 11.28 -1.66
N LEU A 32 -10.54 12.03 -2.22
CA LEU A 32 -10.49 13.49 -2.06
C LEU A 32 -11.62 14.21 -2.83
N ALA A 33 -12.08 13.65 -3.94
CA ALA A 33 -13.18 14.21 -4.72
C ALA A 33 -14.56 14.11 -4.03
N GLU A 34 -14.68 13.31 -2.98
CA GLU A 34 -15.89 13.27 -2.14
C GLU A 34 -16.11 14.60 -1.37
N ASP A 35 -15.07 15.41 -1.25
CA ASP A 35 -15.15 16.74 -0.60
C ASP A 35 -15.41 17.83 -1.65
N GLN A 36 -16.58 18.47 -1.55
CA GLN A 36 -17.02 19.51 -2.47
C GLN A 36 -16.27 20.85 -2.29
N THR A 37 -15.48 21.01 -1.23
CA THR A 37 -14.69 22.24 -0.99
C THR A 37 -13.44 22.32 -1.87
N MET A 38 -13.04 21.19 -2.47
CA MET A 38 -11.86 21.07 -3.33
C MET A 38 -12.23 20.47 -4.69
N GLN A 39 -11.64 21.01 -5.74
CA GLN A 39 -11.76 20.47 -7.10
C GLN A 39 -10.51 19.62 -7.41
N GLN A 40 -10.72 18.36 -7.75
CA GLN A 40 -9.65 17.45 -8.14
C GLN A 40 -9.59 17.33 -9.66
N ALA A 41 -8.39 17.20 -10.22
CA ALA A 41 -8.20 16.77 -11.61
C ALA A 41 -7.03 15.78 -11.73
N ALA A 42 -7.20 14.77 -12.54
CA ALA A 42 -6.20 13.72 -12.77
C ALA A 42 -5.45 13.95 -14.09
N PHE A 43 -4.11 14.00 -14.02
CA PHE A 43 -3.21 14.08 -15.17
C PHE A 43 -2.41 12.77 -15.22
N THR A 44 -2.72 11.91 -16.17
CA THR A 44 -2.18 10.54 -16.15
C THR A 44 -1.98 9.97 -17.56
N ARG A 45 -1.31 8.82 -17.62
CA ARG A 45 -1.26 8.01 -18.83
C ARG A 45 -2.61 7.33 -19.08
N PRO A 46 -2.97 7.05 -20.34
CA PRO A 46 -4.17 6.28 -20.66
C PRO A 46 -4.21 4.96 -19.88
N ASN A 47 -5.36 4.72 -19.22
CA ASN A 47 -5.67 3.46 -18.53
C ASN A 47 -7.18 3.40 -18.29
N GLU A 48 -7.86 2.51 -18.99
CA GLU A 48 -9.31 2.44 -19.02
C GLU A 48 -9.95 2.27 -17.63
N ALA A 49 -9.44 1.36 -16.82
CA ALA A 49 -9.97 1.13 -15.47
C ALA A 49 -9.87 2.38 -14.58
N ARG A 50 -8.73 3.08 -14.66
CA ARG A 50 -8.50 4.33 -13.93
C ARG A 50 -9.40 5.45 -14.42
N GLU A 51 -9.56 5.59 -15.72
CA GLU A 51 -10.44 6.59 -16.35
C GLU A 51 -11.91 6.37 -15.95
N GLN A 52 -12.36 5.11 -15.93
CA GLN A 52 -13.71 4.74 -15.46
C GLN A 52 -13.91 5.08 -13.98
N ALA A 53 -12.92 4.80 -13.11
CA ALA A 53 -12.98 5.15 -11.70
C ALA A 53 -13.09 6.67 -11.48
N PHE A 54 -12.29 7.46 -12.17
CA PHE A 54 -12.35 8.92 -12.10
C PHE A 54 -13.66 9.48 -12.66
N LYS A 55 -14.14 8.95 -13.78
CA LYS A 55 -15.44 9.34 -14.32
C LYS A 55 -16.58 9.11 -13.32
N LYS A 56 -16.57 7.95 -12.64
CA LYS A 56 -17.55 7.62 -11.59
C LYS A 56 -17.45 8.58 -10.40
N ALA A 57 -16.26 9.01 -10.06
CA ALA A 57 -16.00 9.97 -8.97
C ALA A 57 -16.19 11.45 -9.37
N GLY A 58 -16.56 11.74 -10.62
CA GLY A 58 -16.71 13.12 -11.11
C GLY A 58 -15.38 13.89 -11.27
N VAL A 59 -14.24 13.18 -11.34
CA VAL A 59 -12.91 13.79 -11.49
C VAL A 59 -12.56 13.97 -12.98
N PRO A 60 -12.31 15.20 -13.45
CA PRO A 60 -11.79 15.44 -14.79
C PRO A 60 -10.46 14.75 -15.02
N VAL A 61 -10.29 14.13 -16.17
CA VAL A 61 -9.05 13.42 -16.55
C VAL A 61 -8.42 14.09 -17.75
N SER A 62 -7.13 14.38 -17.65
CA SER A 62 -6.29 14.83 -18.75
C SER A 62 -5.27 13.76 -19.09
N LEU A 63 -5.36 13.18 -20.28
CA LEU A 63 -4.53 12.06 -20.71
C LEU A 63 -3.27 12.56 -21.41
N HIS A 64 -2.13 12.11 -20.93
CA HIS A 64 -0.81 12.47 -21.45
C HIS A 64 0.09 11.24 -21.58
N ARG A 65 0.93 11.22 -22.61
CA ARG A 65 1.92 10.15 -22.79
C ARG A 65 2.91 10.08 -21.61
N LEU A 66 3.29 11.25 -21.06
CA LEU A 66 4.26 11.38 -19.97
C LEU A 66 5.49 10.47 -20.20
N GLY A 67 6.03 10.57 -21.42
CA GLY A 67 7.18 9.77 -21.88
C GLY A 67 8.46 10.16 -21.18
N GLY A 68 9.59 9.60 -21.64
CA GLY A 68 10.91 9.96 -21.13
C GLY A 68 11.38 11.36 -21.60
N PRO A 69 12.66 11.69 -21.41
CA PRO A 69 13.25 13.00 -21.76
C PRO A 69 13.04 13.41 -23.23
N LEU A 70 12.91 12.46 -24.14
CA LEU A 70 12.70 12.71 -25.58
C LEU A 70 11.26 13.05 -25.97
N ASP A 71 10.29 12.97 -25.03
CA ASP A 71 8.88 13.29 -25.28
C ASP A 71 8.60 14.81 -25.12
N ALA A 72 9.25 15.64 -25.92
CA ALA A 72 9.11 17.10 -25.85
C ALA A 72 7.67 17.57 -26.10
N LEU A 73 6.99 16.98 -27.09
CA LEU A 73 5.60 17.33 -27.43
C LEU A 73 4.63 16.93 -26.32
N GLY A 74 4.78 15.73 -25.75
CA GLY A 74 3.95 15.28 -24.62
C GLY A 74 4.13 16.18 -23.39
N ARG A 75 5.37 16.59 -23.09
CA ARG A 75 5.66 17.56 -22.03
C ARG A 75 5.05 18.93 -22.28
N TYR A 76 5.13 19.42 -23.50
CA TYR A 76 4.50 20.69 -23.87
C TYR A 76 2.98 20.65 -23.68
N LYS A 77 2.31 19.61 -24.22
CA LYS A 77 0.85 19.42 -24.05
C LYS A 77 0.45 19.32 -22.59
N TYR A 78 1.20 18.58 -21.78
CA TYR A 78 0.96 18.47 -20.32
C TYR A 78 1.07 19.83 -19.62
N ARG A 79 2.14 20.61 -19.92
CA ARG A 79 2.30 21.96 -19.37
C ARG A 79 1.16 22.90 -19.74
N GLN A 80 0.70 22.85 -21.00
CA GLN A 80 -0.44 23.66 -21.44
C GLN A 80 -1.74 23.25 -20.73
N ALA A 81 -1.98 21.95 -20.54
CA ALA A 81 -3.13 21.46 -19.81
C ALA A 81 -3.13 21.91 -18.34
N LEU A 82 -1.98 21.87 -17.66
CA LEU A 82 -1.85 22.43 -16.30
C LEU A 82 -2.13 23.94 -16.28
N LYS A 83 -1.56 24.72 -17.20
CA LYS A 83 -1.81 26.16 -17.29
C LYS A 83 -3.30 26.47 -17.54
N GLN A 84 -3.95 25.70 -18.39
CA GLN A 84 -5.38 25.87 -18.69
C GLN A 84 -6.24 25.54 -17.46
N TRP A 85 -5.89 24.48 -16.75
CA TRP A 85 -6.65 24.07 -15.56
C TRP A 85 -6.40 24.99 -14.35
N ARG A 86 -5.26 25.70 -14.27
CA ARG A 86 -4.89 26.65 -13.22
C ARG A 86 -5.01 26.05 -11.82
N PRO A 87 -4.22 25.04 -11.48
CA PRO A 87 -4.22 24.46 -10.12
C PRO A 87 -3.66 25.45 -9.10
N ASP A 88 -4.13 25.38 -7.87
CA ASP A 88 -3.49 25.99 -6.71
C ASP A 88 -2.37 25.09 -6.19
N ILE A 89 -2.56 23.77 -6.25
CA ILE A 89 -1.58 22.73 -5.89
C ILE A 89 -1.44 21.72 -7.01
N VAL A 90 -0.20 21.31 -7.33
CA VAL A 90 0.10 20.14 -8.15
C VAL A 90 0.77 19.08 -7.28
N MET A 91 0.11 17.95 -7.11
CA MET A 91 0.65 16.80 -6.39
C MET A 91 1.15 15.75 -7.37
N THR A 92 2.41 15.37 -7.23
CA THR A 92 3.06 14.38 -8.11
C THR A 92 3.28 13.06 -7.38
N TYR A 93 3.18 11.97 -8.13
CA TYR A 93 3.36 10.61 -7.63
C TYR A 93 4.52 9.95 -8.36
N MET A 94 5.52 9.49 -7.62
CA MET A 94 6.72 8.80 -8.13
C MET A 94 7.65 9.70 -8.97
N ASN A 95 8.88 9.26 -9.18
CA ASN A 95 9.97 10.01 -9.82
C ASN A 95 9.60 10.65 -11.15
N ARG A 96 8.99 9.86 -12.06
CA ARG A 96 8.76 10.34 -13.43
C ARG A 96 7.76 11.49 -13.47
N ALA A 97 6.68 11.41 -12.70
CA ALA A 97 5.71 12.50 -12.63
C ALA A 97 6.36 13.77 -12.07
N THR A 98 7.09 13.63 -10.97
CA THR A 98 7.80 14.76 -10.33
C THR A 98 8.80 15.39 -11.29
N MET A 99 9.68 14.62 -11.92
CA MET A 99 10.68 15.09 -12.89
C MET A 99 10.05 15.84 -14.09
N LEU A 100 8.88 15.41 -14.54
CA LEU A 100 8.22 15.99 -15.72
C LEU A 100 7.38 17.23 -15.40
N THR A 101 7.01 17.42 -14.13
CA THR A 101 6.19 18.55 -13.69
C THR A 101 7.07 19.77 -13.48
N PRO A 102 6.87 20.87 -14.24
CA PRO A 102 7.65 22.08 -14.05
C PRO A 102 7.19 22.84 -12.81
N GLN A 103 7.99 23.78 -12.34
CA GLN A 103 7.49 24.86 -11.47
C GLN A 103 6.55 25.77 -12.25
N GLY A 104 5.60 26.39 -11.55
CA GLY A 104 4.58 27.27 -12.13
C GLY A 104 3.89 28.10 -11.05
N ASP A 105 2.81 28.76 -11.41
CA ASP A 105 1.98 29.55 -10.47
C ASP A 105 1.11 28.63 -9.61
N TYR A 106 1.70 27.64 -8.95
CA TYR A 106 1.08 26.66 -8.05
C TYR A 106 2.14 26.10 -7.10
N THR A 107 1.69 25.60 -5.96
CA THR A 107 2.57 24.86 -5.04
C THR A 107 2.77 23.43 -5.52
N LEU A 108 4.03 23.00 -5.65
CA LEU A 108 4.38 21.66 -6.10
C LEU A 108 4.65 20.73 -4.92
N VAL A 109 3.80 19.74 -4.75
CA VAL A 109 3.89 18.74 -3.69
C VAL A 109 4.30 17.39 -4.26
N ALA A 110 5.38 16.83 -3.77
CA ALA A 110 5.84 15.51 -4.19
C ALA A 110 5.48 14.43 -3.17
N ARG A 111 4.88 13.33 -3.65
CA ARG A 111 4.57 12.17 -2.81
C ARG A 111 5.51 11.00 -3.12
N LEU A 112 6.28 10.59 -2.12
CA LEU A 112 7.25 9.52 -2.21
C LEU A 112 6.68 8.23 -1.62
N GLY A 113 6.61 7.20 -2.45
CA GLY A 113 6.20 5.84 -2.07
C GLY A 113 7.39 4.89 -1.91
N HIS A 114 8.61 5.37 -1.99
CA HIS A 114 9.85 4.60 -1.88
C HIS A 114 11.03 5.52 -1.60
N TYR A 115 12.20 4.96 -1.26
CA TYR A 115 13.48 5.67 -1.17
C TYR A 115 14.00 5.95 -2.59
N TYR A 116 13.55 7.04 -3.16
CA TYR A 116 13.90 7.45 -4.52
C TYR A 116 15.17 8.30 -4.55
N ASP A 117 15.76 8.45 -5.74
CA ASP A 117 16.86 9.41 -5.97
C ASP A 117 16.34 10.84 -5.83
N LEU A 118 16.79 11.53 -4.78
CA LEU A 118 16.27 12.82 -4.34
C LEU A 118 16.57 13.98 -5.29
N LYS A 119 17.48 13.81 -6.25
CA LYS A 119 17.74 14.85 -7.27
C LYS A 119 16.50 15.25 -8.07
N TYR A 120 15.50 14.33 -8.19
CA TYR A 120 14.25 14.59 -8.90
C TYR A 120 13.22 15.34 -8.08
N TYR A 121 13.49 15.57 -6.79
CA TYR A 121 12.55 16.14 -5.84
C TYR A 121 12.95 17.52 -5.30
N GLN A 122 14.18 17.99 -5.60
CA GLN A 122 14.74 19.24 -5.08
C GLN A 122 13.97 20.49 -5.51
N HIS A 123 13.25 20.44 -6.63
CA HIS A 123 12.50 21.58 -7.16
C HIS A 123 11.06 21.66 -6.63
N CYS A 124 10.65 20.75 -5.75
CA CYS A 124 9.32 20.76 -5.12
C CYS A 124 9.31 21.66 -3.90
N ASP A 125 8.13 22.14 -3.53
CA ASP A 125 7.93 23.03 -2.39
C ASP A 125 7.67 22.28 -1.09
N TYR A 126 7.00 21.09 -1.20
CA TYR A 126 6.64 20.21 -0.07
C TYR A 126 6.77 18.73 -0.45
N TRP A 127 6.98 17.88 0.56
CA TRP A 127 7.18 16.45 0.39
C TRP A 127 6.32 15.63 1.33
N ILE A 128 5.72 14.58 0.81
CA ILE A 128 4.94 13.61 1.58
C ILE A 128 5.65 12.26 1.49
N GLY A 129 6.10 11.75 2.63
CA GLY A 129 6.56 10.38 2.78
C GLY A 129 5.43 9.49 3.28
N ILE A 130 5.29 8.31 2.69
CA ILE A 130 4.23 7.36 3.11
C ILE A 130 4.63 6.51 4.31
N THR A 131 5.90 6.55 4.71
CA THR A 131 6.44 5.96 5.94
C THR A 131 7.29 6.99 6.67
N LYS A 132 7.46 6.81 7.98
CA LYS A 132 8.34 7.66 8.79
C LYS A 132 9.79 7.59 8.30
N GLY A 133 10.25 6.38 7.89
CA GLY A 133 11.58 6.19 7.34
C GLY A 133 11.81 6.99 6.05
N ILE A 134 10.82 7.11 5.16
CA ILE A 134 10.93 7.99 3.97
C ILE A 134 11.01 9.46 4.38
N CYS A 135 10.25 9.89 5.41
CA CYS A 135 10.36 11.25 5.91
C CYS A 135 11.75 11.53 6.52
N SER A 136 12.27 10.63 7.33
CA SER A 136 13.63 10.74 7.89
C SER A 136 14.67 10.78 6.77
N TYR A 137 14.55 9.91 5.76
CA TYR A 137 15.43 9.92 4.60
C TYR A 137 15.47 11.26 3.86
N LEU A 138 14.32 11.94 3.71
CA LEU A 138 14.26 13.28 3.14
C LEU A 138 15.00 14.28 4.03
N VAL A 139 14.69 14.33 5.32
CA VAL A 139 15.28 15.28 6.28
C VAL A 139 16.79 15.07 6.40
N ASP A 140 17.26 13.83 6.52
CA ASP A 140 18.68 13.48 6.62
C ASP A 140 19.48 13.86 5.36
N ASN A 141 18.80 14.03 4.23
CA ASN A 141 19.39 14.50 2.97
C ASN A 141 19.14 16.00 2.71
N GLY A 142 18.81 16.77 3.74
CA GLY A 142 18.80 18.24 3.69
C GLY A 142 17.46 18.87 3.26
N PHE A 143 16.36 18.12 3.21
CA PHE A 143 15.04 18.69 2.96
C PHE A 143 14.49 19.31 4.26
N PRO A 144 13.85 20.50 4.21
CA PRO A 144 13.37 21.19 5.40
C PRO A 144 12.32 20.36 6.16
N GLN A 145 12.54 20.07 7.42
CA GLN A 145 11.69 19.20 8.24
C GLN A 145 10.25 19.71 8.30
N GLU A 146 10.04 21.04 8.36
CA GLU A 146 8.73 21.69 8.41
C GLU A 146 7.93 21.58 7.11
N LYS A 147 8.58 21.11 6.03
CA LYS A 147 7.96 20.89 4.70
C LYS A 147 7.84 19.42 4.35
N VAL A 148 8.25 18.50 5.24
CA VAL A 148 8.16 17.05 5.06
C VAL A 148 7.05 16.49 5.94
N PHE A 149 6.06 15.83 5.32
CA PHE A 149 4.87 15.34 6.01
C PHE A 149 4.76 13.81 5.89
N HIS A 150 4.43 13.16 7.00
CA HIS A 150 4.11 11.74 7.00
C HIS A 150 2.61 11.54 6.81
N ILE A 151 2.21 11.03 5.63
CA ILE A 151 0.83 10.61 5.35
C ILE A 151 0.84 9.23 4.72
N PRO A 152 0.48 8.18 5.47
CA PRO A 152 0.49 6.80 5.00
C PRO A 152 -0.61 6.52 3.96
N ASN A 153 -0.60 5.33 3.42
CA ASN A 153 -1.68 4.84 2.58
C ASN A 153 -2.87 4.41 3.43
N PHE A 154 -4.08 4.55 2.89
CA PHE A 154 -5.23 3.79 3.35
C PHE A 154 -5.47 2.58 2.44
N VAL A 155 -6.13 1.56 2.96
CA VAL A 155 -6.42 0.32 2.24
C VAL A 155 -7.74 0.40 1.46
N ASP A 156 -8.06 -0.64 0.73
CA ASP A 156 -9.40 -0.82 0.18
C ASP A 156 -10.34 -1.25 1.31
N GLU A 157 -11.25 -0.37 1.70
CA GLU A 157 -12.21 -0.58 2.80
C GLU A 157 -13.49 -1.29 2.32
N THR A 158 -13.44 -1.98 1.19
CA THR A 158 -14.55 -2.82 0.75
C THR A 158 -14.66 -4.04 1.65
N ILE A 159 -15.78 -4.10 2.39
CA ILE A 159 -16.10 -5.27 3.20
C ILE A 159 -16.45 -6.41 2.27
N ALA A 160 -15.68 -7.49 2.32
CA ALA A 160 -15.92 -8.70 1.56
C ALA A 160 -16.48 -9.81 2.48
N GLU A 161 -17.39 -10.62 1.97
CA GLU A 161 -17.81 -11.84 2.66
C GLU A 161 -16.66 -12.85 2.70
N PRO A 162 -16.45 -13.54 3.83
CA PRO A 162 -15.50 -14.64 3.89
C PRO A 162 -15.81 -15.72 2.84
N LEU A 163 -14.79 -16.34 2.31
CA LEU A 163 -14.97 -17.52 1.46
C LEU A 163 -15.34 -18.73 2.33
N PRO A 164 -16.07 -19.72 1.79
CA PRO A 164 -16.24 -21.01 2.47
C PRO A 164 -14.87 -21.63 2.78
N ARG A 165 -14.66 -22.13 4.00
CA ARG A 165 -13.36 -22.70 4.41
C ARG A 165 -13.00 -23.97 3.65
N ASP A 166 -13.98 -24.71 3.16
CA ASP A 166 -13.80 -25.86 2.27
C ASP A 166 -13.35 -25.49 0.85
N SER A 167 -13.31 -24.18 0.54
CA SER A 167 -12.70 -23.73 -0.71
C SER A 167 -11.26 -24.23 -0.83
N PHE A 168 -10.84 -24.49 -2.03
CA PHE A 168 -9.46 -24.95 -2.33
C PHE A 168 -9.07 -26.24 -1.58
N ASP A 169 -9.98 -27.20 -1.48
CA ASP A 169 -9.75 -28.51 -0.82
C ASP A 169 -9.17 -28.38 0.61
N THR A 170 -9.72 -27.46 1.40
CA THR A 170 -9.27 -27.19 2.76
C THR A 170 -10.32 -27.69 3.76
N PRO A 171 -10.02 -28.64 4.66
CA PRO A 171 -10.95 -29.03 5.73
C PRO A 171 -11.32 -27.85 6.63
N SER A 172 -12.55 -27.79 7.09
CA SER A 172 -13.07 -26.65 7.86
C SER A 172 -12.56 -26.57 9.30
N ASP A 173 -12.03 -27.67 9.81
CA ASP A 173 -11.60 -27.87 11.21
C ASP A 173 -10.08 -27.73 11.42
N VAL A 174 -9.33 -27.44 10.36
CA VAL A 174 -7.88 -27.26 10.47
C VAL A 174 -7.48 -25.77 10.55
N PRO A 175 -6.39 -25.44 11.24
CA PRO A 175 -5.85 -24.09 11.23
C PRO A 175 -5.47 -23.63 9.82
N LEU A 176 -5.90 -22.41 9.45
CA LEU A 176 -5.72 -21.88 8.11
C LEU A 176 -4.92 -20.58 8.10
N ILE A 177 -3.84 -20.58 7.37
CA ILE A 177 -2.90 -19.46 7.25
C ILE A 177 -2.97 -18.89 5.84
N LEU A 178 -3.02 -17.58 5.72
CA LEU A 178 -2.85 -16.88 4.44
C LEU A 178 -1.45 -16.27 4.34
N ALA A 179 -0.82 -16.45 3.19
CA ALA A 179 0.32 -15.64 2.77
C ALA A 179 0.04 -15.11 1.35
N ALA A 180 0.33 -13.84 1.09
CA ALA A 180 -0.02 -13.23 -0.17
C ALA A 180 1.09 -12.31 -0.70
N GLY A 181 1.31 -12.34 -2.02
CA GLY A 181 2.25 -11.47 -2.71
C GLY A 181 2.87 -12.12 -3.94
N ARG A 182 3.70 -11.33 -4.65
CA ARG A 182 4.45 -11.86 -5.80
C ARG A 182 5.37 -12.99 -5.36
N LEU A 183 5.35 -14.12 -6.03
CA LEU A 183 6.24 -15.25 -5.74
C LEU A 183 7.68 -14.92 -6.17
N HIS A 184 8.39 -14.25 -5.27
CA HIS A 184 9.75 -13.74 -5.45
C HIS A 184 10.55 -13.94 -4.16
N THR A 185 11.86 -14.11 -4.25
CA THR A 185 12.77 -14.31 -3.11
C THR A 185 12.60 -13.28 -1.98
N ASN A 186 12.34 -12.02 -2.34
CA ASN A 186 12.11 -10.94 -1.36
C ASN A 186 10.88 -11.18 -0.47
N LYS A 187 9.94 -12.05 -0.87
CA LYS A 187 8.73 -12.33 -0.10
C LYS A 187 8.89 -13.44 0.94
N GLY A 188 10.02 -14.17 0.92
CA GLY A 188 10.38 -15.10 1.99
C GLY A 188 9.43 -16.29 2.18
N PHE A 189 8.64 -16.68 1.17
CA PHE A 189 7.72 -17.81 1.30
C PHE A 189 8.41 -19.14 1.57
N ASP A 190 9.68 -19.26 1.20
CA ASP A 190 10.54 -20.39 1.55
C ASP A 190 10.78 -20.50 3.06
N VAL A 191 10.85 -19.36 3.77
CA VAL A 191 10.96 -19.32 5.24
C VAL A 191 9.67 -19.84 5.88
N LEU A 192 8.52 -19.37 5.40
CA LEU A 192 7.21 -19.84 5.87
C LEU A 192 7.07 -21.36 5.65
N PHE A 193 7.47 -21.89 4.48
CA PHE A 193 7.36 -23.32 4.20
C PHE A 193 8.25 -24.16 5.11
N LYS A 194 9.46 -23.69 5.40
CA LYS A 194 10.35 -24.36 6.37
C LYS A 194 9.76 -24.31 7.78
N ALA A 195 9.20 -23.16 8.19
CA ALA A 195 8.54 -23.01 9.49
C ALA A 195 7.31 -23.93 9.62
N LEU A 196 6.58 -24.14 8.53
CA LEU A 196 5.39 -25.00 8.51
C LEU A 196 5.69 -26.47 8.87
N VAL A 197 6.93 -26.93 8.76
CA VAL A 197 7.35 -28.28 9.20
C VAL A 197 7.07 -28.45 10.70
N ASP A 198 7.33 -27.42 11.52
CA ASP A 198 7.14 -27.40 12.95
C ASP A 198 5.76 -26.82 13.39
N VAL A 199 4.85 -26.65 12.44
CA VAL A 199 3.46 -26.25 12.69
C VAL A 199 2.55 -27.38 12.20
N PRO A 200 2.24 -28.37 13.02
CA PRO A 200 1.40 -29.50 12.61
C PRO A 200 -0.01 -29.03 12.22
N ASP A 201 -0.64 -29.77 11.33
CA ASP A 201 -2.05 -29.66 10.93
C ASP A 201 -2.48 -28.34 10.25
N ALA A 202 -1.65 -27.29 10.25
CA ALA A 202 -1.98 -26.04 9.59
C ALA A 202 -1.87 -26.17 8.04
N ILE A 203 -2.84 -25.55 7.37
CA ILE A 203 -2.83 -25.38 5.91
C ILE A 203 -2.48 -23.94 5.55
N VAL A 204 -1.67 -23.75 4.52
CA VAL A 204 -1.33 -22.44 3.96
C VAL A 204 -2.04 -22.21 2.64
N TRP A 205 -2.79 -21.15 2.53
CA TRP A 205 -3.21 -20.56 1.27
C TRP A 205 -2.14 -19.56 0.81
N LEU A 206 -1.46 -19.85 -0.30
CA LEU A 206 -0.48 -18.97 -0.90
C LEU A 206 -1.10 -18.26 -2.12
N ALA A 207 -1.48 -17.01 -1.95
CA ALA A 207 -2.07 -16.18 -2.98
C ALA A 207 -0.99 -15.34 -3.70
N GLY A 208 -0.81 -15.58 -4.97
CA GLY A 208 0.16 -14.85 -5.78
C GLY A 208 0.71 -15.66 -6.94
N ASP A 209 1.46 -14.97 -7.80
CA ASP A 209 2.18 -15.55 -8.92
C ASP A 209 3.57 -14.92 -9.04
N GLY A 210 4.49 -15.59 -9.71
CA GLY A 210 5.84 -15.09 -9.91
C GLY A 210 6.89 -16.14 -10.21
N PRO A 211 8.15 -15.70 -10.43
CA PRO A 211 9.22 -16.57 -10.91
C PRO A 211 9.57 -17.72 -9.95
N GLU A 212 9.36 -17.55 -8.64
CA GLU A 212 9.67 -18.57 -7.63
C GLU A 212 8.60 -19.68 -7.50
N GLY A 213 7.49 -19.60 -8.26
CA GLY A 213 6.39 -20.57 -8.13
C GLY A 213 6.81 -22.03 -8.31
N GLY A 214 7.70 -22.33 -9.27
CA GLY A 214 8.25 -23.65 -9.48
C GLY A 214 9.16 -24.12 -8.34
N ALA A 215 10.03 -23.25 -7.87
CA ALA A 215 10.95 -23.54 -6.76
C ALA A 215 10.18 -23.78 -5.44
N LEU A 216 9.14 -22.99 -5.16
CA LEU A 216 8.30 -23.19 -3.98
C LEU A 216 7.51 -24.49 -4.01
N ARG A 217 6.98 -24.89 -5.16
CA ARG A 217 6.31 -26.22 -5.30
C ARG A 217 7.29 -27.36 -5.06
N LYS A 218 8.51 -27.27 -5.60
CA LYS A 218 9.56 -28.25 -5.33
C LYS A 218 9.91 -28.28 -3.84
N LEU A 219 10.11 -27.13 -3.21
CA LEU A 219 10.41 -27.02 -1.78
C LEU A 219 9.30 -27.65 -0.92
N ALA A 220 8.03 -27.41 -1.22
CA ALA A 220 6.90 -28.01 -0.51
C ALA A 220 6.94 -29.54 -0.59
N LYS A 221 7.34 -30.11 -1.75
CA LYS A 221 7.52 -31.55 -1.93
C LYS A 221 8.71 -32.07 -1.12
N ASP A 222 9.85 -31.39 -1.21
CA ASP A 222 11.09 -31.81 -0.53
C ASP A 222 10.93 -31.78 1.01
N LEU A 223 10.08 -30.86 1.53
CA LEU A 223 9.73 -30.76 2.95
C LEU A 223 8.56 -31.67 3.38
N GLY A 224 7.93 -32.40 2.46
CA GLY A 224 6.78 -33.26 2.77
C GLY A 224 5.49 -32.53 3.12
N ILE A 225 5.37 -31.23 2.80
CA ILE A 225 4.22 -30.39 3.14
C ILE A 225 3.28 -30.08 1.95
N VAL A 226 3.46 -30.77 0.81
CA VAL A 226 2.71 -30.50 -0.42
C VAL A 226 1.18 -30.53 -0.21
N ASN A 227 0.68 -31.42 0.65
CA ASN A 227 -0.75 -31.54 0.98
C ASN A 227 -1.24 -30.46 1.94
N ARG A 228 -0.35 -29.64 2.46
CA ARG A 228 -0.67 -28.53 3.38
C ARG A 228 -0.48 -27.14 2.75
N VAL A 229 -0.17 -27.05 1.46
CA VAL A 229 -0.03 -25.77 0.75
C VAL A 229 -0.98 -25.73 -0.45
N ARG A 230 -1.82 -24.72 -0.49
CA ARG A 230 -2.71 -24.40 -1.62
C ARG A 230 -2.18 -23.21 -2.38
N PHE A 231 -1.69 -23.42 -3.59
CA PHE A 231 -1.24 -22.37 -4.48
C PHE A 231 -2.44 -21.79 -5.22
N LEU A 232 -2.92 -20.63 -4.79
CA LEU A 232 -4.16 -20.02 -5.30
C LEU A 232 -3.96 -19.23 -6.61
N GLY A 233 -2.71 -19.02 -7.05
CA GLY A 233 -2.42 -18.11 -8.16
C GLY A 233 -2.68 -16.64 -7.81
N TRP A 234 -2.73 -15.78 -8.82
CA TRP A 234 -3.04 -14.37 -8.63
C TRP A 234 -4.48 -14.18 -8.17
N ARG A 235 -4.67 -13.42 -7.08
CA ARG A 235 -5.98 -13.14 -6.47
C ARG A 235 -6.22 -11.64 -6.37
N THR A 236 -7.46 -11.23 -6.54
CA THR A 236 -7.93 -9.84 -6.36
C THR A 236 -8.84 -9.67 -5.16
N ASP A 237 -9.26 -10.75 -4.53
CA ASP A 237 -10.19 -10.84 -3.40
C ASP A 237 -9.47 -11.07 -2.07
N ILE A 238 -8.33 -10.41 -1.87
CA ILE A 238 -7.48 -10.56 -0.67
C ILE A 238 -8.28 -10.28 0.62
N ASN A 239 -9.20 -9.32 0.61
CA ASN A 239 -10.06 -9.03 1.76
C ASN A 239 -10.93 -10.24 2.14
N ALA A 240 -11.51 -10.95 1.17
CA ALA A 240 -12.29 -12.17 1.44
C ALA A 240 -11.40 -13.29 2.01
N LEU A 241 -10.20 -13.49 1.44
CA LEU A 241 -9.23 -14.45 1.93
C LEU A 241 -8.81 -14.15 3.37
N MET A 242 -8.46 -12.90 3.69
CA MET A 242 -8.07 -12.49 5.04
C MET A 242 -9.18 -12.70 6.08
N ARG A 243 -10.44 -12.49 5.68
CA ARG A 243 -11.61 -12.72 6.55
C ARG A 243 -11.96 -14.20 6.77
N THR A 244 -11.38 -15.08 5.96
CA THR A 244 -11.61 -16.52 6.03
C THR A 244 -10.61 -17.24 6.91
N VAL A 245 -9.36 -16.78 6.93
CA VAL A 245 -8.23 -17.47 7.56
C VAL A 245 -8.10 -17.12 9.05
N ASP A 246 -7.37 -17.94 9.78
CA ASP A 246 -7.10 -17.71 11.21
C ASP A 246 -5.92 -16.74 11.43
N LEU A 247 -4.93 -16.75 10.52
CA LEU A 247 -3.72 -15.93 10.58
C LEU A 247 -3.30 -15.44 9.20
N PHE A 248 -2.69 -14.26 9.15
CA PHE A 248 -1.90 -13.81 8.01
C PHE A 248 -0.41 -13.82 8.36
N VAL A 249 0.41 -14.39 7.48
CA VAL A 249 1.87 -14.43 7.65
C VAL A 249 2.55 -13.67 6.53
N CYS A 250 3.36 -12.65 6.89
CA CYS A 250 4.18 -11.85 5.98
C CYS A 250 5.68 -12.13 6.22
N PRO A 251 6.27 -13.18 5.63
CA PRO A 251 7.65 -13.57 5.88
C PRO A 251 8.65 -12.76 5.05
N SER A 252 8.26 -11.57 4.58
CA SER A 252 9.00 -10.79 3.58
C SER A 252 10.36 -10.31 4.09
N ARG A 253 11.42 -10.63 3.35
CA ARG A 253 12.76 -10.06 3.54
C ARG A 253 12.80 -8.56 3.21
N HIS A 254 12.00 -8.16 2.22
CA HIS A 254 11.85 -6.76 1.80
C HIS A 254 10.37 -6.43 1.59
N GLU A 255 9.83 -5.62 2.49
CA GLU A 255 8.48 -5.06 2.42
C GLU A 255 8.58 -3.56 2.75
N GLY A 256 8.76 -2.73 1.70
CA GLY A 256 9.07 -1.32 1.88
C GLY A 256 7.93 -0.48 2.46
N LEU A 257 6.68 -0.83 2.14
CA LEU A 257 5.49 -0.05 2.53
C LEU A 257 4.66 -0.72 3.62
N GLY A 258 4.73 -2.03 3.71
CA GLY A 258 3.95 -2.80 4.68
C GLY A 258 2.43 -2.64 4.53
N SER A 259 1.90 -2.32 3.34
CA SER A 259 0.46 -2.09 3.14
C SER A 259 -0.40 -3.26 3.56
N ILE A 260 0.16 -4.46 3.55
CA ILE A 260 -0.51 -5.68 4.01
C ILE A 260 -0.83 -5.64 5.53
N VAL A 261 -0.10 -4.85 6.31
CA VAL A 261 -0.32 -4.71 7.75
C VAL A 261 -1.66 -4.01 8.02
N PRO A 262 -1.91 -2.76 7.56
CA PRO A 262 -3.22 -2.15 7.73
C PRO A 262 -4.35 -2.90 6.98
N GLU A 263 -4.04 -3.65 5.91
CA GLU A 263 -5.02 -4.55 5.27
C GLU A 263 -5.44 -5.69 6.21
N SER A 264 -4.49 -6.30 6.94
CA SER A 264 -4.81 -7.33 7.94
C SER A 264 -5.62 -6.76 9.11
N TRP A 265 -5.27 -5.58 9.61
CA TRP A 265 -5.99 -4.89 10.68
C TRP A 265 -7.43 -4.55 10.29
N PHE A 266 -7.63 -4.01 9.07
CA PHE A 266 -8.96 -3.75 8.53
C PHE A 266 -9.83 -5.00 8.47
N ASN A 267 -9.25 -6.11 8.00
CA ASN A 267 -9.96 -7.38 7.88
C ASN A 267 -10.02 -8.18 9.19
N GLN A 268 -9.52 -7.63 10.31
CA GLN A 268 -9.46 -8.30 11.61
C GLN A 268 -8.78 -9.67 11.53
N CYS A 269 -7.69 -9.74 10.77
CA CYS A 269 -6.87 -10.92 10.61
C CYS A 269 -5.58 -10.77 11.42
N PRO A 270 -5.29 -11.62 12.41
CA PRO A 270 -4.04 -11.55 13.18
C PRO A 270 -2.84 -11.68 12.25
N ILE A 271 -1.80 -10.86 12.47
CA ILE A 271 -0.63 -10.81 11.59
C ILE A 271 0.65 -11.20 12.33
N ILE A 272 1.45 -12.05 11.66
CA ILE A 272 2.86 -12.28 11.97
C ILE A 272 3.67 -11.78 10.80
N ALA A 273 4.67 -10.93 11.04
CA ALA A 273 5.49 -10.40 9.97
C ALA A 273 6.99 -10.47 10.30
N ALA A 274 7.81 -10.68 9.27
CA ALA A 274 9.25 -10.48 9.42
C ALA A 274 9.58 -8.99 9.60
N ARG A 275 10.63 -8.68 10.38
CA ARG A 275 11.12 -7.32 10.70
C ARG A 275 11.72 -6.63 9.48
N SER A 276 11.03 -6.67 8.34
CA SER A 276 11.35 -5.84 7.19
C SER A 276 10.84 -4.40 7.39
N GLN A 277 11.27 -3.48 6.54
CA GLN A 277 11.09 -2.04 6.74
C GLN A 277 9.66 -1.61 7.09
N GLY A 278 8.68 -1.94 6.25
CA GLY A 278 7.29 -1.52 6.45
C GLY A 278 6.65 -2.14 7.70
N PRO A 279 6.65 -3.47 7.86
CA PRO A 279 6.14 -4.11 9.07
C PRO A 279 6.78 -3.60 10.36
N SER A 280 8.10 -3.36 10.37
CA SER A 280 8.79 -2.83 11.56
C SER A 280 8.38 -1.41 11.93
N GLU A 281 7.92 -0.60 10.97
CA GLU A 281 7.40 0.74 11.25
C GLU A 281 5.95 0.72 11.75
N LEU A 282 5.16 -0.27 11.31
CA LEU A 282 3.71 -0.29 11.53
C LEU A 282 3.32 -1.15 12.73
N ILE A 283 3.94 -2.33 12.88
CA ILE A 283 3.59 -3.26 13.95
C ILE A 283 4.33 -2.89 15.23
N GLU A 284 3.57 -2.61 16.27
CA GLU A 284 4.08 -2.63 17.64
C GLU A 284 4.02 -4.07 18.16
N ASP A 285 5.20 -4.69 18.27
CA ASP A 285 5.36 -6.10 18.60
C ASP A 285 4.63 -6.49 19.88
N ASN A 286 3.92 -7.61 19.87
CA ASN A 286 3.04 -8.09 20.94
C ASN A 286 1.86 -7.18 21.29
N LYS A 287 1.54 -6.16 20.45
CA LYS A 287 0.39 -5.28 20.64
C LYS A 287 -0.53 -5.24 19.43
N THR A 288 0.02 -4.97 18.23
CA THR A 288 -0.77 -4.88 16.99
C THR A 288 -0.49 -6.01 16.02
N GLY A 289 0.35 -6.96 16.40
CA GLY A 289 0.79 -8.13 15.66
C GLY A 289 2.06 -8.70 16.28
N LEU A 290 2.62 -9.74 15.69
CA LEU A 290 3.91 -10.30 16.10
C LEU A 290 4.98 -10.01 15.04
N LEU A 291 6.20 -9.67 15.52
CA LEU A 291 7.36 -9.48 14.68
C LEU A 291 8.41 -10.56 14.94
N VAL A 292 8.92 -11.16 13.87
CA VAL A 292 10.02 -12.11 13.91
C VAL A 292 11.19 -11.59 13.08
N ASP A 293 12.42 -12.00 13.41
CA ASP A 293 13.57 -11.58 12.63
C ASP A 293 13.52 -12.17 11.20
N ILE A 294 14.14 -11.46 10.25
CA ILE A 294 14.21 -11.91 8.86
C ILE A 294 14.92 -13.25 8.80
N ASP A 295 14.37 -14.20 8.06
CA ASP A 295 14.87 -15.57 7.88
C ASP A 295 14.89 -16.44 9.16
N ASP A 296 14.27 -16.00 10.25
CA ASP A 296 14.18 -16.78 11.49
C ASP A 296 13.02 -17.79 11.43
N ILE A 297 13.32 -18.97 10.90
CA ILE A 297 12.38 -20.07 10.72
C ILE A 297 11.80 -20.53 12.07
N ALA A 298 12.65 -20.66 13.08
CA ALA A 298 12.24 -21.21 14.37
C ALA A 298 11.28 -20.27 15.12
N ASN A 299 11.56 -18.96 15.14
CA ASN A 299 10.64 -17.99 15.73
C ASN A 299 9.36 -17.80 14.89
N MET A 300 9.45 -17.93 13.58
CA MET A 300 8.27 -17.94 12.72
C MET A 300 7.32 -19.08 13.09
N ALA A 301 7.83 -20.31 13.21
CA ALA A 301 7.04 -21.48 13.63
C ALA A 301 6.45 -21.30 15.03
N ARG A 302 7.27 -20.83 16.00
CA ARG A 302 6.80 -20.56 17.38
C ARG A 302 5.69 -19.52 17.42
N SER A 303 5.82 -18.44 16.67
CA SER A 303 4.81 -17.36 16.61
C SER A 303 3.51 -17.84 15.98
N ILE A 304 3.59 -18.69 14.95
CA ILE A 304 2.41 -19.30 14.33
C ILE A 304 1.69 -20.20 15.36
N ASN A 305 2.39 -21.15 15.98
CA ASN A 305 1.80 -22.02 17.00
C ASN A 305 1.21 -21.20 18.16
N LEU A 306 1.93 -20.20 18.66
CA LEU A 306 1.44 -19.31 19.73
C LEU A 306 0.10 -18.65 19.36
N LEU A 307 -0.02 -18.08 18.16
CA LEU A 307 -1.27 -17.45 17.77
C LEU A 307 -2.38 -18.46 17.40
N LEU A 308 -2.04 -19.67 17.01
CA LEU A 308 -3.05 -20.71 16.78
C LEU A 308 -3.63 -21.25 18.10
N ASP A 309 -2.79 -21.37 19.13
CA ASP A 309 -3.16 -21.97 20.42
C ASP A 309 -3.77 -20.95 21.41
N ASP A 310 -3.28 -19.72 21.43
CA ASP A 310 -3.68 -18.68 22.39
C ASP A 310 -4.73 -17.72 21.79
N LYS A 311 -6.00 -18.06 22.01
CA LYS A 311 -7.12 -17.24 21.56
C LYS A 311 -7.16 -15.88 22.27
N ASP A 312 -6.84 -15.80 23.54
CA ASP A 312 -6.91 -14.55 24.31
C ASP A 312 -5.85 -13.56 23.82
N LEU A 313 -4.67 -14.08 23.47
CA LEU A 313 -3.63 -13.28 22.84
C LEU A 313 -4.11 -12.74 21.47
N ARG A 314 -4.68 -13.60 20.62
CA ARG A 314 -5.23 -13.16 19.31
C ARG A 314 -6.26 -12.06 19.49
N ASP A 315 -7.25 -12.26 20.35
CA ASP A 315 -8.34 -11.30 20.56
C ASP A 315 -7.79 -9.95 21.08
N ARG A 316 -6.79 -9.99 21.97
CA ARG A 316 -6.11 -8.77 22.44
C ARG A 316 -5.38 -8.04 21.32
N LEU A 317 -4.58 -8.76 20.52
CA LEU A 317 -3.85 -8.17 19.39
C LEU A 317 -4.81 -7.56 18.38
N LEU A 318 -5.87 -8.28 18.02
CA LEU A 318 -6.88 -7.82 17.07
C LEU A 318 -7.57 -6.54 17.54
N LYS A 319 -7.93 -6.45 18.82
CA LYS A 319 -8.56 -5.26 19.38
C LYS A 319 -7.65 -4.03 19.23
N VAL A 320 -6.39 -4.15 19.67
CA VAL A 320 -5.43 -3.03 19.61
C VAL A 320 -5.11 -2.66 18.17
N ALA A 321 -4.93 -3.66 17.30
CA ALA A 321 -4.69 -3.45 15.88
C ALA A 321 -5.86 -2.75 15.17
N HIS A 322 -7.10 -3.13 15.52
CA HIS A 322 -8.30 -2.49 14.99
C HIS A 322 -8.41 -1.02 15.44
N ASP A 323 -8.16 -0.74 16.72
CA ASP A 323 -8.16 0.62 17.26
C ASP A 323 -7.08 1.48 16.57
N GLU A 324 -5.88 0.94 16.35
CA GLU A 324 -4.81 1.61 15.62
C GLU A 324 -5.22 1.92 14.18
N TYR A 325 -5.85 0.94 13.48
CA TYR A 325 -6.37 1.14 12.15
C TYR A 325 -7.42 2.25 12.09
N GLN A 326 -8.42 2.21 12.97
CA GLN A 326 -9.52 3.18 13.01
C GLN A 326 -9.03 4.60 13.26
N ASN A 327 -8.03 4.78 14.12
CA ASN A 327 -7.50 6.08 14.49
C ASN A 327 -6.53 6.67 13.46
N ASN A 328 -5.83 5.82 12.67
CA ASN A 328 -4.68 6.28 11.90
C ASN A 328 -4.70 5.94 10.41
N TYR A 329 -5.42 4.88 9.97
CA TYR A 329 -5.25 4.31 8.62
C TYR A 329 -6.53 4.26 7.78
N THR A 330 -7.69 4.68 8.31
CA THR A 330 -8.94 4.71 7.54
C THR A 330 -8.85 5.72 6.39
N LYS A 331 -9.56 5.46 5.30
CA LYS A 331 -9.72 6.41 4.18
C LYS A 331 -10.11 7.81 4.70
N ARG A 332 -11.05 7.87 5.64
CA ARG A 332 -11.51 9.13 6.25
C ARG A 332 -10.37 9.89 6.92
N MET A 333 -9.58 9.24 7.77
CA MET A 333 -8.46 9.87 8.48
C MET A 333 -7.37 10.33 7.53
N ILE A 334 -7.01 9.49 6.56
CA ILE A 334 -5.96 9.82 5.60
C ILE A 334 -6.39 10.96 4.67
N THR A 335 -7.60 10.93 4.12
CA THR A 335 -8.10 12.04 3.28
C THR A 335 -8.22 13.33 4.07
N GLN A 336 -8.58 13.28 5.35
CA GLN A 336 -8.58 14.45 6.23
C GLN A 336 -7.17 15.03 6.40
N ARG A 337 -6.13 14.22 6.65
CA ARG A 337 -4.73 14.69 6.73
C ARG A 337 -4.28 15.39 5.44
N TYR A 338 -4.68 14.89 4.27
CA TYR A 338 -4.41 15.58 3.01
C TYR A 338 -5.11 16.92 2.91
N ARG A 339 -6.38 17.04 3.33
CA ARG A 339 -7.14 18.30 3.34
C ARG A 339 -6.48 19.32 4.25
N GLU A 340 -6.13 18.94 5.47
CA GLU A 340 -5.43 19.79 6.44
C GLU A 340 -4.11 20.29 5.86
N LEU A 341 -3.30 19.41 5.27
CA LEU A 341 -2.06 19.77 4.61
C LEU A 341 -2.30 20.80 3.49
N PHE A 342 -3.25 20.54 2.59
CA PHE A 342 -3.52 21.43 1.46
C PHE A 342 -4.04 22.80 1.93
N ASN A 343 -4.90 22.84 2.96
CA ASN A 343 -5.35 24.10 3.55
C ASN A 343 -4.20 24.88 4.18
N ASN A 344 -3.31 24.21 4.90
CA ASN A 344 -2.13 24.86 5.49
C ASN A 344 -1.20 25.44 4.41
N ILE A 345 -0.94 24.68 3.34
CA ILE A 345 -0.09 25.12 2.21
C ILE A 345 -0.63 26.39 1.54
N ILE A 346 -1.95 26.51 1.36
CA ILE A 346 -2.55 27.67 0.67
C ILE A 346 -2.70 28.88 1.60
N SER A 347 -2.72 28.68 2.91
CA SER A 347 -2.85 29.75 3.91
C SER A 347 -1.50 30.42 4.25
N CYS A 348 -0.38 29.81 3.87
CA CYS A 348 0.97 30.37 4.01
C CYS A 348 1.34 31.23 2.82
#